data_af7c30253f86fcade38c136dbc05f056
#
_entry.id   af7c30253f86fcade38c136dbc05f056
#
_cell.length_a   1.000
_cell.length_b   1.000
_cell.length_c   1.000
_cell.angle_alpha   90.00
_cell.angle_beta   90.00
_cell.angle_gamma   90.00
#
_symmetry.space_group_name_H-M   'P 1'
#
loop_
_entity.id
_entity.type
_entity.pdbx_description
1 polymer ?
#
loop_
_entity_poly.entity_id
_entity_poly.type
_entity_poly.pdbx_seq_one_letter_code
_entity_poly.pdbx_strand_id
1 'polypeptide(L)'
;MIKIGQIGKGNFGNKILSKLNKIKGIEITWVCGSQDSWWKQKKVDWVIVASPNEYHYEQSKHFLENKTNVFCEKPGTLCNESLKELIQLSEKNNLCFYVDDVLIYEDIEPTNNFVYKKWGGTFSNLVDRIAYHHFYLIYNQVQSLPLPKVKIIKNKNNHKSFELEFEDSTYNGYGVSIKSYKFEYDFNWYKKKFHNINSQFKGDALQEMLTQVLFKKADFKSNHNRSLFATNISNLVKKHLYGKCAVIGGGIYGCTSAIKLRDKGFIVDLYEKEKNILMAASGINQYRVHRGYHYPRSLETIKSCKNNEPFFIKNFQRSILKNNNHYYSIASEESLITPEEYLSVLDKSKLEWEIVDTLPNCDLTIKVNEKLYDPDILRKICLERLKSNGVNLKLNTKARKLEGYKHIIYSTYSSLNDFTKEKKNYQFELCEKPILKLPKQYKNKSIVIMDGPFMCFDPLGDTGYHLGGNVVHAIHVRNIGNKPEIPPAYKNYINKGIIKNPKYTNFTRFIESAKKFFPEIEKSEHLGSMYTVRTVLPNKDDTDERPTIVTKQNDNFILFSGKVGNCVEAAKKIINLIDEN
;
A
#
# COMPACT_ATOMS: atom_id res chain seq x y z
N MET A 1 -7.69 33.53 -15.01
CA MET A 1 -7.19 33.11 -13.71
C MET A 1 -6.89 31.62 -13.78
N ILE A 2 -5.68 31.19 -13.41
CA ILE A 2 -5.28 29.77 -13.44
C ILE A 2 -5.91 29.06 -12.25
N LYS A 3 -6.69 28.01 -12.48
CA LYS A 3 -7.35 27.22 -11.43
C LYS A 3 -6.44 26.12 -10.93
N ILE A 4 -6.28 26.02 -9.61
CA ILE A 4 -5.36 25.10 -8.97
C ILE A 4 -6.10 24.20 -7.98
N GLY A 5 -5.82 22.89 -8.06
CA GLY A 5 -6.14 21.93 -7.02
C GLY A 5 -4.86 21.50 -6.27
N GLN A 6 -4.97 21.17 -4.99
CA GLN A 6 -3.83 20.65 -4.24
C GLN A 6 -4.19 19.38 -3.47
N ILE A 7 -3.30 18.39 -3.52
CA ILE A 7 -3.33 17.19 -2.71
C ILE A 7 -2.20 17.27 -1.68
N GLY A 8 -2.55 17.15 -0.40
CA GLY A 8 -1.62 17.22 0.72
C GLY A 8 -1.81 18.50 1.54
N LYS A 9 -2.22 18.32 2.81
CA LYS A 9 -2.39 19.36 3.84
C LYS A 9 -1.33 19.24 4.95
N GLY A 10 -0.20 18.58 4.66
CA GLY A 10 0.94 18.48 5.58
C GLY A 10 1.73 19.79 5.66
N ASN A 11 2.79 19.81 6.48
CA ASN A 11 3.61 21.01 6.70
C ASN A 11 4.10 21.66 5.40
N PHE A 12 4.60 20.86 4.45
CA PHE A 12 5.09 21.39 3.18
C PHE A 12 3.95 21.79 2.24
N GLY A 13 2.86 21.02 2.18
CA GLY A 13 1.65 21.39 1.42
C GLY A 13 1.08 22.72 1.89
N ASN A 14 1.00 22.97 3.20
CA ASN A 14 0.57 24.25 3.75
C ASN A 14 1.57 25.39 3.41
N LYS A 15 2.87 25.10 3.36
CA LYS A 15 3.88 26.07 2.90
C LYS A 15 3.63 26.45 1.45
N ILE A 16 3.40 25.49 0.57
CA ILE A 16 3.03 25.74 -0.85
C ILE A 16 1.78 26.60 -0.92
N LEU A 17 0.69 26.24 -0.23
CA LEU A 17 -0.55 27.03 -0.20
C LEU A 17 -0.32 28.47 0.19
N SER A 18 0.51 28.71 1.21
CA SER A 18 0.84 30.07 1.67
C SER A 18 1.55 30.90 0.59
N LYS A 19 2.31 30.26 -0.32
CA LYS A 19 2.98 30.92 -1.44
C LYS A 19 2.04 31.14 -2.61
N LEU A 20 1.22 30.13 -2.93
CA LEU A 20 0.21 30.22 -3.99
C LEU A 20 -0.75 31.41 -3.75
N ASN A 21 -1.19 31.62 -2.51
CA ASN A 21 -2.05 32.75 -2.14
C ASN A 21 -1.44 34.15 -2.40
N LYS A 22 -0.11 34.23 -2.60
CA LYS A 22 0.59 35.49 -2.89
C LYS A 22 0.82 35.73 -4.39
N ILE A 23 0.57 34.71 -5.23
CA ILE A 23 0.78 34.81 -6.68
C ILE A 23 -0.49 35.37 -7.32
N LYS A 24 -0.36 36.52 -7.99
CA LYS A 24 -1.49 37.12 -8.75
C LYS A 24 -1.87 36.26 -9.95
N GLY A 25 -3.15 36.19 -10.27
CA GLY A 25 -3.65 35.51 -11.47
C GLY A 25 -3.95 34.02 -11.28
N ILE A 26 -3.90 33.50 -10.04
CA ILE A 26 -4.30 32.12 -9.71
C ILE A 26 -5.52 32.08 -8.79
N GLU A 27 -6.23 30.95 -8.81
CA GLU A 27 -7.39 30.64 -7.96
C GLU A 27 -7.22 29.23 -7.39
N ILE A 28 -7.21 29.07 -6.06
CA ILE A 28 -7.20 27.76 -5.42
C ILE A 28 -8.64 27.25 -5.36
N THR A 29 -8.96 26.29 -6.22
CA THR A 29 -10.32 25.74 -6.38
C THR A 29 -10.65 24.68 -5.32
N TRP A 30 -9.68 23.84 -4.94
CA TRP A 30 -9.85 22.82 -3.91
C TRP A 30 -8.51 22.39 -3.30
N VAL A 31 -8.58 21.88 -2.06
CA VAL A 31 -7.45 21.31 -1.33
C VAL A 31 -7.88 20.01 -0.67
N CYS A 32 -7.18 18.90 -0.98
CA CYS A 32 -7.46 17.57 -0.46
C CYS A 32 -6.44 17.14 0.60
N GLY A 33 -6.91 16.56 1.69
CA GLY A 33 -6.13 15.85 2.70
C GLY A 33 -6.14 14.33 2.46
N SER A 34 -5.67 13.58 3.45
CA SER A 34 -5.52 12.12 3.36
C SER A 34 -6.85 11.33 3.37
N GLN A 35 -7.95 11.96 3.74
CA GLN A 35 -9.29 11.36 3.79
C GLN A 35 -10.17 11.76 2.60
N ASP A 36 -9.71 12.73 1.80
CA ASP A 36 -10.50 13.29 0.73
C ASP A 36 -10.36 12.44 -0.55
N SER A 37 -11.45 12.34 -1.33
CA SER A 37 -11.49 11.64 -2.63
C SER A 37 -10.88 12.54 -3.71
N TRP A 38 -9.56 12.71 -3.71
CA TRP A 38 -8.84 13.60 -4.63
C TRP A 38 -9.09 13.27 -6.11
N TRP A 39 -9.37 12.02 -6.47
CA TRP A 39 -9.66 11.58 -7.85
C TRP A 39 -11.07 11.93 -8.34
N LYS A 40 -11.92 12.50 -7.48
CA LYS A 40 -13.28 12.97 -7.81
C LYS A 40 -13.42 14.47 -7.84
N GLN A 41 -12.32 15.20 -7.67
CA GLN A 41 -12.36 16.65 -7.63
C GLN A 41 -12.66 17.27 -8.99
N LYS A 42 -13.20 18.49 -8.96
CA LYS A 42 -13.47 19.28 -10.18
C LYS A 42 -12.19 19.49 -10.98
N LYS A 43 -12.34 19.54 -12.32
CA LYS A 43 -11.22 19.83 -13.22
C LYS A 43 -10.63 21.20 -12.93
N VAL A 44 -9.31 21.28 -12.97
CA VAL A 44 -8.50 22.49 -12.79
C VAL A 44 -7.42 22.54 -13.85
N ASP A 45 -6.71 23.67 -13.96
CA ASP A 45 -5.59 23.80 -14.91
C ASP A 45 -4.31 23.12 -14.41
N TRP A 46 -4.09 23.17 -13.10
CA TRP A 46 -2.95 22.55 -12.44
C TRP A 46 -3.35 21.81 -11.17
N VAL A 47 -2.69 20.68 -10.92
CA VAL A 47 -2.74 20.00 -9.64
C VAL A 47 -1.34 20.00 -9.01
N ILE A 48 -1.29 20.43 -7.74
CA ILE A 48 -0.12 20.35 -6.89
C ILE A 48 -0.20 19.04 -6.09
N VAL A 49 0.77 18.15 -6.28
CA VAL A 49 0.89 16.89 -5.54
C VAL A 49 1.95 17.07 -4.45
N ALA A 50 1.50 17.24 -3.22
CA ALA A 50 2.33 17.42 -2.01
C ALA A 50 1.98 16.40 -0.91
N SER A 51 1.68 15.19 -1.31
CA SER A 51 1.39 14.02 -0.48
C SER A 51 2.68 13.26 -0.10
N PRO A 52 2.63 12.15 0.68
CA PRO A 52 3.78 11.27 0.85
C PRO A 52 4.24 10.64 -0.47
N ASN A 53 5.56 10.40 -0.59
CA ASN A 53 6.23 9.97 -1.83
C ASN A 53 5.59 8.74 -2.51
N GLU A 54 5.08 7.79 -1.71
CA GLU A 54 4.45 6.56 -2.18
C GLU A 54 3.17 6.79 -3.02
N TYR A 55 2.59 7.99 -2.97
CA TYR A 55 1.37 8.36 -3.72
C TYR A 55 1.64 9.25 -4.93
N HIS A 56 2.85 9.82 -5.07
CA HIS A 56 3.16 10.80 -6.11
C HIS A 56 2.88 10.29 -7.52
N TYR A 57 3.31 9.07 -7.83
CA TYR A 57 3.09 8.47 -9.15
C TYR A 57 1.60 8.28 -9.45
N GLU A 58 0.85 7.64 -8.54
CA GLU A 58 -0.57 7.34 -8.71
C GLU A 58 -1.38 8.61 -8.96
N GLN A 59 -1.11 9.64 -8.16
CA GLN A 59 -1.80 10.92 -8.22
C GLN A 59 -1.40 11.71 -9.48
N SER A 60 -0.11 11.84 -9.77
CA SER A 60 0.38 12.52 -10.97
C SER A 60 -0.14 11.86 -12.24
N LYS A 61 -0.10 10.52 -12.32
CA LYS A 61 -0.60 9.76 -13.46
C LYS A 61 -2.08 10.03 -13.71
N HIS A 62 -2.91 9.94 -12.65
CA HIS A 62 -4.35 10.19 -12.75
C HIS A 62 -4.65 11.55 -13.39
N PHE A 63 -4.01 12.62 -12.92
CA PHE A 63 -4.28 13.97 -13.45
C PHE A 63 -3.74 14.18 -14.84
N LEU A 64 -2.57 13.65 -15.17
CA LEU A 64 -2.04 13.68 -16.54
C LEU A 64 -2.92 12.90 -17.52
N GLU A 65 -3.46 11.73 -17.13
CA GLU A 65 -4.44 10.97 -17.92
C GLU A 65 -5.74 11.77 -18.12
N ASN A 66 -6.16 12.56 -17.13
CA ASN A 66 -7.35 13.43 -17.18
C ASN A 66 -7.06 14.85 -17.70
N LYS A 67 -5.98 15.02 -18.48
CA LYS A 67 -5.65 16.27 -19.19
C LYS A 67 -5.49 17.48 -18.26
N THR A 68 -4.78 17.30 -17.14
CA THR A 68 -4.47 18.35 -16.17
C THR A 68 -2.96 18.41 -15.96
N ASN A 69 -2.37 19.63 -15.96
CA ASN A 69 -0.96 19.83 -15.66
C ASN A 69 -0.65 19.47 -14.20
N VAL A 70 0.57 18.99 -13.94
CA VAL A 70 0.96 18.53 -12.60
C VAL A 70 2.28 19.16 -12.15
N PHE A 71 2.27 19.75 -10.98
CA PHE A 71 3.44 20.01 -10.16
C PHE A 71 3.50 18.96 -9.05
N CYS A 72 4.63 18.27 -8.93
CA CYS A 72 4.82 17.20 -7.95
C CYS A 72 5.98 17.52 -7.01
N GLU A 73 5.74 17.39 -5.71
CA GLU A 73 6.83 17.44 -4.72
C GLU A 73 7.84 16.32 -4.99
N LYS A 74 9.11 16.59 -4.66
CA LYS A 74 10.20 15.62 -4.88
C LYS A 74 10.21 14.50 -3.81
N PRO A 75 10.70 13.30 -4.18
CA PRO A 75 10.97 12.88 -5.56
C PRO A 75 9.66 12.66 -6.33
N GLY A 76 9.64 12.94 -7.61
CA GLY A 76 8.45 12.75 -8.45
C GLY A 76 7.96 11.29 -8.43
N THR A 77 8.91 10.35 -8.40
CA THR A 77 8.71 8.92 -8.11
C THR A 77 9.94 8.33 -7.43
N LEU A 78 9.82 7.10 -6.89
CA LEU A 78 10.95 6.41 -6.27
C LEU A 78 11.76 5.54 -7.24
N CYS A 79 11.35 5.45 -8.52
CA CYS A 79 12.14 4.78 -9.56
C CYS A 79 12.08 5.52 -10.91
N ASN A 80 13.12 5.36 -11.71
CA ASN A 80 13.27 6.08 -12.97
C ASN A 80 12.27 5.65 -14.03
N GLU A 81 11.92 4.38 -14.10
CA GLU A 81 10.96 3.86 -15.09
C GLU A 81 9.60 4.54 -14.93
N SER A 82 9.15 4.68 -13.69
CA SER A 82 7.88 5.37 -13.39
C SER A 82 7.98 6.87 -13.61
N LEU A 83 9.14 7.49 -13.33
CA LEU A 83 9.34 8.91 -13.63
C LEU A 83 9.33 9.17 -15.14
N LYS A 84 10.02 8.34 -15.93
CA LYS A 84 9.98 8.40 -17.40
C LYS A 84 8.57 8.24 -17.94
N GLU A 85 7.77 7.32 -17.39
CA GLU A 85 6.37 7.13 -17.79
C GLU A 85 5.54 8.40 -17.57
N LEU A 86 5.68 9.09 -16.43
CA LEU A 86 4.98 10.36 -16.17
C LEU A 86 5.41 11.46 -17.14
N ILE A 87 6.72 11.57 -17.43
CA ILE A 87 7.27 12.52 -18.39
C ILE A 87 6.68 12.25 -19.79
N GLN A 88 6.77 11.01 -20.27
CA GLN A 88 6.24 10.61 -21.57
C GLN A 88 4.72 10.84 -21.67
N LEU A 89 3.98 10.57 -20.57
CA LEU A 89 2.53 10.80 -20.52
C LEU A 89 2.19 12.28 -20.61
N SER A 90 2.97 13.14 -19.97
CA SER A 90 2.79 14.60 -20.07
C SER A 90 3.06 15.09 -21.49
N GLU A 91 4.15 14.65 -22.11
CA GLU A 91 4.52 15.01 -23.50
C GLU A 91 3.44 14.53 -24.48
N LYS A 92 3.02 13.27 -24.41
CA LYS A 92 1.97 12.69 -25.25
C LYS A 92 0.65 13.48 -25.18
N ASN A 93 0.35 14.05 -24.02
CA ASN A 93 -0.88 14.77 -23.77
C ASN A 93 -0.76 16.30 -23.95
N ASN A 94 0.41 16.81 -24.35
CA ASN A 94 0.74 18.24 -24.42
C ASN A 94 0.50 18.96 -23.08
N LEU A 95 0.92 18.34 -21.99
CA LEU A 95 0.78 18.83 -20.62
C LEU A 95 2.14 19.14 -20.02
N CYS A 96 2.14 19.98 -18.99
CA CYS A 96 3.30 20.24 -18.16
C CYS A 96 3.32 19.26 -16.97
N PHE A 97 4.45 18.63 -16.76
CA PHE A 97 4.79 17.87 -15.55
C PHE A 97 6.08 18.47 -14.97
N TYR A 98 6.08 18.85 -13.71
CA TYR A 98 7.25 19.46 -13.05
C TYR A 98 7.46 18.83 -11.68
N VAL A 99 8.70 18.52 -11.36
CA VAL A 99 9.09 18.01 -10.03
C VAL A 99 9.80 19.10 -9.26
N ASP A 100 9.43 19.31 -8.00
CA ASP A 100 10.02 20.32 -7.12
C ASP A 100 11.55 20.26 -7.11
N ASP A 101 12.18 21.34 -7.53
CA ASP A 101 13.63 21.54 -7.50
C ASP A 101 14.00 22.93 -6.96
N VAL A 102 13.31 23.35 -5.91
CA VAL A 102 13.36 24.71 -5.33
C VAL A 102 14.78 25.25 -5.12
N LEU A 103 15.77 24.40 -4.82
CA LEU A 103 17.15 24.86 -4.64
C LEU A 103 17.80 25.37 -5.93
N ILE A 104 17.26 25.04 -7.11
CA ILE A 104 17.74 25.60 -8.39
C ILE A 104 17.36 27.09 -8.54
N TYR A 105 16.31 27.53 -7.82
CA TYR A 105 15.86 28.92 -7.79
C TYR A 105 16.53 29.73 -6.66
N GLU A 106 17.42 29.10 -5.90
CA GLU A 106 18.30 29.77 -4.96
C GLU A 106 19.66 30.00 -5.64
N ASP A 107 20.20 31.19 -5.53
CA ASP A 107 21.58 31.47 -5.98
C ASP A 107 22.55 30.87 -4.98
N ILE A 108 22.94 29.60 -5.21
CA ILE A 108 23.74 28.80 -4.29
C ILE A 108 25.19 28.77 -4.78
N GLU A 109 26.12 29.13 -3.90
CA GLU A 109 27.54 28.97 -4.16
C GLU A 109 27.91 27.51 -4.44
N PRO A 110 28.71 27.23 -5.48
CA PRO A 110 29.17 25.88 -5.78
C PRO A 110 29.90 25.27 -4.58
N THR A 111 29.53 24.05 -4.21
CA THR A 111 30.18 23.27 -3.15
C THR A 111 30.28 21.80 -3.55
N ASN A 112 31.38 21.17 -3.11
CA ASN A 112 31.54 19.71 -3.21
C ASN A 112 31.43 19.01 -1.84
N ASN A 113 31.03 19.74 -0.80
CA ASN A 113 30.87 19.22 0.55
C ASN A 113 29.54 19.71 1.14
N PHE A 114 28.57 18.82 1.25
CA PHE A 114 27.21 19.07 1.73
C PHE A 114 27.04 18.56 3.16
N VAL A 115 26.83 19.47 4.11
CA VAL A 115 26.66 19.14 5.53
C VAL A 115 25.29 19.59 6.01
N TYR A 116 24.54 18.66 6.58
CA TYR A 116 23.26 18.93 7.21
C TYR A 116 23.21 18.31 8.61
N LYS A 117 23.07 19.15 9.63
CA LYS A 117 23.05 18.75 11.04
C LYS A 117 21.80 19.29 11.74
N LYS A 118 21.18 18.46 12.56
CA LYS A 118 19.93 18.81 13.27
C LYS A 118 19.83 18.00 14.57
N TRP A 119 19.20 18.57 15.60
CA TRP A 119 18.81 17.84 16.80
C TRP A 119 17.52 17.05 16.58
N GLY A 120 17.57 15.76 16.87
CA GLY A 120 16.43 14.85 16.75
C GLY A 120 15.97 14.62 15.31
N GLY A 121 15.10 13.64 15.14
CA GLY A 121 14.58 13.18 13.86
C GLY A 121 15.05 11.77 13.53
N THR A 122 14.53 11.22 12.44
CA THR A 122 14.86 9.87 11.96
C THR A 122 15.52 9.94 10.59
N PHE A 123 16.38 8.98 10.29
CA PHE A 123 16.92 8.77 8.95
C PHE A 123 15.93 8.14 7.96
N SER A 124 14.67 7.92 8.39
CA SER A 124 13.62 7.50 7.48
C SER A 124 13.60 8.43 6.27
N ASN A 125 13.85 7.85 5.11
CA ASN A 125 13.87 8.56 3.82
C ASN A 125 14.87 9.73 3.73
N LEU A 126 15.99 9.66 4.48
CA LEU A 126 17.03 10.70 4.43
C LEU A 126 17.41 11.06 2.99
N VAL A 127 17.66 10.04 2.17
CA VAL A 127 18.16 10.23 0.80
C VAL A 127 17.11 10.95 -0.04
N ASP A 128 15.84 10.50 0.02
CA ASP A 128 14.77 11.10 -0.76
C ASP A 128 14.29 12.45 -0.19
N ARG A 129 14.45 12.69 1.12
CA ARG A 129 13.95 13.93 1.75
C ARG A 129 14.95 15.08 1.76
N ILE A 130 16.26 14.78 1.92
CA ILE A 130 17.27 15.81 2.10
C ILE A 130 18.34 15.72 1.01
N ALA A 131 19.01 14.57 0.87
CA ALA A 131 20.10 14.42 -0.09
C ALA A 131 19.63 14.59 -1.54
N TYR A 132 18.39 14.27 -1.85
CA TYR A 132 17.82 14.46 -3.19
C TYR A 132 17.94 15.89 -3.72
N HIS A 133 17.72 16.90 -2.86
CA HIS A 133 17.93 18.30 -3.23
C HIS A 133 19.40 18.62 -3.56
N HIS A 134 20.33 18.01 -2.81
CA HIS A 134 21.77 18.21 -3.06
C HIS A 134 22.19 17.58 -4.38
N PHE A 135 21.57 16.48 -4.80
CA PHE A 135 21.85 15.86 -6.11
C PHE A 135 21.44 16.75 -7.27
N TYR A 136 20.41 17.58 -7.14
CA TYR A 136 20.10 18.59 -8.14
C TYR A 136 21.24 19.60 -8.34
N LEU A 137 21.87 20.02 -7.26
CA LEU A 137 22.94 21.05 -7.32
C LEU A 137 24.21 20.59 -8.05
N ILE A 138 24.52 19.30 -7.99
CA ILE A 138 25.69 18.76 -8.69
C ILE A 138 25.38 18.35 -10.15
N TYR A 139 24.13 18.28 -10.57
CA TYR A 139 23.73 17.78 -11.87
C TYR A 139 24.49 18.43 -13.03
N ASN A 140 24.51 19.76 -13.10
CA ASN A 140 25.12 20.49 -14.21
C ASN A 140 26.67 20.26 -14.32
N GLN A 141 27.30 19.81 -13.23
CA GLN A 141 28.74 19.57 -13.19
C GLN A 141 29.11 18.14 -13.59
N VAL A 142 28.17 17.19 -13.53
CA VAL A 142 28.42 15.76 -13.71
C VAL A 142 27.47 15.05 -14.66
N GLN A 143 26.53 15.73 -15.30
CA GLN A 143 25.48 15.13 -16.14
C GLN A 143 26.02 14.33 -17.33
N SER A 144 27.21 14.68 -17.84
CA SER A 144 27.90 14.00 -18.94
C SER A 144 28.77 12.83 -18.48
N LEU A 145 28.96 12.67 -17.17
CA LEU A 145 29.85 11.64 -16.60
C LEU A 145 29.10 10.33 -16.34
N PRO A 146 29.80 9.19 -16.30
CA PRO A 146 29.24 7.93 -15.85
C PRO A 146 28.65 8.00 -14.43
N LEU A 147 27.83 7.03 -14.06
CA LEU A 147 27.32 6.94 -12.68
C LEU A 147 28.49 6.82 -11.69
N PRO A 148 28.41 7.50 -10.53
CA PRO A 148 29.51 7.56 -9.58
C PRO A 148 29.73 6.24 -8.84
N LYS A 149 30.94 6.04 -8.36
CA LYS A 149 31.21 5.11 -7.26
C LYS A 149 30.71 5.72 -5.95
N VAL A 150 30.02 4.92 -5.13
CA VAL A 150 29.52 5.33 -3.82
C VAL A 150 30.43 4.76 -2.74
N LYS A 151 31.05 5.65 -1.97
CA LYS A 151 31.88 5.29 -0.82
C LYS A 151 31.15 5.68 0.47
N ILE A 152 30.79 4.71 1.27
CA ILE A 152 30.17 4.95 2.58
C ILE A 152 31.28 5.26 3.59
N ILE A 153 31.27 6.47 4.16
CA ILE A 153 32.22 6.91 5.16
C ILE A 153 31.72 6.59 6.56
N LYS A 154 30.41 6.84 6.81
CA LYS A 154 29.77 6.57 8.10
C LYS A 154 28.32 6.14 7.91
N ASN A 155 27.92 5.07 8.57
CA ASN A 155 26.55 4.55 8.51
C ASN A 155 26.07 4.14 9.90
N LYS A 156 25.94 5.10 10.82
CA LYS A 156 25.37 4.93 12.15
C LYS A 156 23.91 5.41 12.18
N ASN A 157 23.12 4.96 13.16
CA ASN A 157 21.69 5.28 13.23
C ASN A 157 21.36 6.77 13.08
N ASN A 158 22.12 7.66 13.71
CA ASN A 158 21.87 9.10 13.70
C ASN A 158 22.95 9.92 12.97
N HIS A 159 23.89 9.25 12.28
CA HIS A 159 24.94 9.93 11.50
C HIS A 159 25.28 9.11 10.25
N LYS A 160 25.01 9.66 9.09
CA LYS A 160 25.35 9.05 7.81
C LYS A 160 26.20 10.01 7.00
N SER A 161 27.30 9.49 6.44
CA SER A 161 28.08 10.23 5.46
C SER A 161 28.54 9.30 4.35
N PHE A 162 28.58 9.84 3.14
CA PHE A 162 29.02 9.14 1.94
C PHE A 162 29.66 10.10 0.97
N GLU A 163 30.42 9.56 0.03
CA GLU A 163 31.07 10.28 -1.03
C GLU A 163 30.64 9.70 -2.38
N LEU A 164 30.41 10.55 -3.34
CA LEU A 164 30.17 10.23 -4.74
C LEU A 164 31.41 10.58 -5.55
N GLU A 165 32.04 9.60 -6.16
CA GLU A 165 33.22 9.76 -6.99
C GLU A 165 32.85 9.53 -8.46
N PHE A 166 32.90 10.58 -9.28
CA PHE A 166 32.67 10.55 -10.72
C PHE A 166 33.99 10.50 -11.47
N GLU A 167 34.15 9.49 -12.32
CA GLU A 167 35.30 9.38 -13.21
C GLU A 167 35.12 10.30 -14.43
N ASP A 168 36.01 11.27 -14.60
CA ASP A 168 36.03 12.17 -15.74
C ASP A 168 37.20 11.79 -16.68
N SER A 169 36.89 11.03 -17.72
CA SER A 169 37.84 10.59 -18.74
C SER A 169 38.16 11.66 -19.82
N THR A 170 37.46 12.80 -19.74
CA THR A 170 37.58 13.87 -20.75
C THR A 170 38.74 14.85 -20.45
N TYR A 171 39.44 14.66 -19.33
CA TYR A 171 40.53 15.56 -18.91
C TYR A 171 41.81 15.27 -19.68
N ASN A 172 42.12 16.13 -20.62
CA ASN A 172 43.43 16.36 -21.29
C ASN A 172 44.36 15.15 -21.57
N GLY A 173 43.85 14.07 -22.13
CA GLY A 173 44.71 13.07 -22.81
C GLY A 173 45.62 12.16 -21.97
N TYR A 174 45.83 12.45 -20.69
CA TYR A 174 46.68 11.68 -19.79
C TYR A 174 46.04 11.50 -18.40
N GLY A 175 45.23 10.45 -18.23
CA GLY A 175 44.68 10.02 -16.94
C GLY A 175 43.20 10.33 -16.73
N VAL A 176 42.62 9.63 -15.74
CA VAL A 176 41.21 9.82 -15.29
C VAL A 176 41.27 10.81 -14.13
N SER A 177 40.58 11.97 -14.24
CA SER A 177 40.32 12.81 -13.09
C SER A 177 39.10 12.37 -12.32
N ILE A 178 39.08 12.60 -11.01
CA ILE A 178 37.95 12.23 -10.14
C ILE A 178 37.30 13.50 -9.61
N LYS A 179 36.01 13.70 -9.93
CA LYS A 179 35.18 14.71 -9.26
C LYS A 179 34.51 14.08 -8.06
N SER A 180 34.82 14.56 -6.87
CA SER A 180 34.29 13.99 -5.61
C SER A 180 33.36 14.98 -4.91
N TYR A 181 32.24 14.44 -4.42
CA TYR A 181 31.24 15.16 -3.64
C TYR A 181 30.98 14.44 -2.33
N LYS A 182 31.19 15.13 -1.20
CA LYS A 182 30.99 14.59 0.15
C LYS A 182 29.65 15.04 0.72
N PHE A 183 28.96 14.12 1.38
CA PHE A 183 27.64 14.34 2.00
C PHE A 183 27.67 13.87 3.45
N GLU A 184 27.33 14.74 4.38
CA GLU A 184 27.28 14.46 5.81
C GLU A 184 25.93 14.85 6.40
N TYR A 185 25.27 13.92 7.10
CA TYR A 185 23.98 14.09 7.74
C TYR A 185 24.07 13.62 9.19
N ASP A 186 23.91 14.54 10.15
CA ASP A 186 23.99 14.26 11.58
C ASP A 186 22.74 14.77 12.31
N PHE A 187 22.00 13.87 12.96
CA PHE A 187 20.82 14.19 13.75
C PHE A 187 21.09 14.19 15.27
N ASN A 188 22.33 14.06 15.69
CA ASN A 188 22.75 14.25 17.09
C ASN A 188 23.23 15.68 17.38
N TRP A 189 23.10 16.59 16.41
CA TRP A 189 23.57 17.96 16.56
C TRP A 189 22.75 18.72 17.59
N TYR A 190 23.40 19.26 18.61
CA TYR A 190 22.79 19.91 19.77
C TYR A 190 22.12 21.26 19.49
N LYS A 191 22.33 21.85 18.30
CA LYS A 191 21.65 23.08 17.85
C LYS A 191 20.45 22.73 16.95
N LYS A 192 19.55 23.68 16.78
CA LYS A 192 18.28 23.49 16.09
C LYS A 192 18.46 23.00 14.63
N LYS A 193 19.39 23.58 13.89
CA LYS A 193 19.72 23.19 12.50
C LYS A 193 21.02 23.82 12.06
N PHE A 194 21.82 23.10 11.28
CA PHE A 194 22.97 23.62 10.52
C PHE A 194 22.89 23.05 9.10
N HIS A 195 23.15 23.90 8.10
CA HIS A 195 23.21 23.54 6.70
C HIS A 195 24.23 24.46 6.05
N ASN A 196 25.26 23.92 5.41
CA ASN A 196 26.36 24.69 4.85
C ASN A 196 26.10 25.21 3.43
N ILE A 197 24.87 25.12 2.93
CA ILE A 197 24.47 25.75 1.67
C ILE A 197 24.18 27.23 1.96
N ASN A 198 24.90 28.11 1.30
CA ASN A 198 24.69 29.54 1.36
C ASN A 198 23.92 29.98 0.12
N SER A 199 22.70 30.46 0.32
CA SER A 199 21.90 31.07 -0.74
C SER A 199 22.16 32.57 -0.77
N GLN A 200 22.46 33.10 -1.95
CA GLN A 200 22.57 34.54 -2.18
C GLN A 200 21.27 35.17 -2.68
N PHE A 201 20.28 34.34 -2.97
CA PHE A 201 18.97 34.78 -3.45
C PHE A 201 18.19 35.55 -2.36
N LYS A 202 17.87 36.81 -2.63
CA LYS A 202 17.17 37.70 -1.69
C LYS A 202 15.65 37.59 -1.71
N GLY A 203 15.08 36.76 -2.58
CA GLY A 203 13.66 36.55 -2.77
C GLY A 203 13.12 35.32 -2.03
N ASP A 204 11.97 34.84 -2.48
CA ASP A 204 11.33 33.61 -2.04
C ASP A 204 11.42 32.58 -3.17
N ALA A 205 12.44 31.74 -3.13
CA ALA A 205 12.73 30.74 -4.17
C ALA A 205 11.55 29.80 -4.45
N LEU A 206 10.78 29.40 -3.41
CA LEU A 206 9.59 28.57 -3.59
C LEU A 206 8.47 29.33 -4.34
N GLN A 207 8.26 30.59 -4.01
CA GLN A 207 7.26 31.41 -4.71
C GLN A 207 7.68 31.69 -6.15
N GLU A 208 8.98 31.95 -6.37
CA GLU A 208 9.53 32.17 -7.71
C GLU A 208 9.37 30.91 -8.58
N MET A 209 9.80 29.74 -8.08
CA MET A 209 9.65 28.47 -8.78
C MET A 209 8.16 28.22 -9.15
N LEU A 210 7.24 28.33 -8.19
CA LEU A 210 5.82 28.14 -8.45
C LEU A 210 5.30 29.10 -9.51
N THR A 211 5.73 30.36 -9.49
CA THR A 211 5.35 31.36 -10.50
C THR A 211 5.85 30.96 -11.89
N GLN A 212 7.14 30.62 -12.01
CA GLN A 212 7.72 30.19 -13.30
C GLN A 212 7.02 28.94 -13.86
N VAL A 213 6.73 27.96 -13.00
CA VAL A 213 6.08 26.70 -13.40
C VAL A 213 4.62 26.93 -13.85
N LEU A 214 3.80 27.59 -13.02
CA LEU A 214 2.38 27.74 -13.26
C LEU A 214 2.09 28.58 -14.51
N PHE A 215 2.94 29.59 -14.79
CA PHE A 215 2.86 30.40 -16.00
C PHE A 215 3.67 29.82 -17.19
N LYS A 216 4.16 28.56 -17.07
CA LYS A 216 4.88 27.79 -18.10
C LYS A 216 6.17 28.49 -18.61
N LYS A 217 6.86 29.22 -17.73
CA LYS A 217 8.15 29.90 -18.00
C LYS A 217 9.34 29.08 -17.55
N ALA A 218 9.15 28.03 -16.74
CA ALA A 218 10.22 27.15 -16.26
C ALA A 218 10.78 26.28 -17.40
N ASP A 219 12.03 25.85 -17.26
CA ASP A 219 12.66 24.86 -18.14
C ASP A 219 12.29 23.44 -17.73
N PHE A 220 11.19 22.95 -18.30
CA PHE A 220 10.65 21.59 -18.01
C PHE A 220 11.62 20.49 -18.43
N LYS A 221 12.33 20.65 -19.56
CA LYS A 221 13.27 19.63 -20.04
C LYS A 221 14.45 19.44 -19.09
N SER A 222 15.07 20.53 -18.65
CA SER A 222 16.14 20.47 -17.68
C SER A 222 15.65 19.94 -16.32
N ASN A 223 14.42 20.29 -15.90
CA ASN A 223 13.81 19.73 -14.68
C ASN A 223 13.64 18.21 -14.77
N HIS A 224 13.13 17.69 -15.89
CA HIS A 224 13.00 16.25 -16.13
C HIS A 224 14.34 15.53 -16.03
N ASN A 225 15.37 16.05 -16.69
CA ASN A 225 16.71 15.45 -16.70
C ASN A 225 17.34 15.45 -15.30
N ARG A 226 17.25 16.57 -14.56
CA ARG A 226 17.72 16.66 -13.17
C ARG A 226 17.01 15.67 -12.27
N SER A 227 15.69 15.53 -12.43
CA SER A 227 14.87 14.62 -11.62
C SER A 227 15.20 13.16 -11.88
N LEU A 228 15.43 12.78 -13.13
CA LEU A 228 15.91 11.44 -13.50
C LEU A 228 17.29 11.15 -12.93
N PHE A 229 18.21 12.09 -13.04
CA PHE A 229 19.56 11.99 -12.45
C PHE A 229 19.47 11.82 -10.93
N ALA A 230 18.77 12.70 -10.23
CA ALA A 230 18.64 12.64 -8.76
C ALA A 230 17.99 11.33 -8.29
N THR A 231 17.00 10.80 -9.02
CA THR A 231 16.38 9.50 -8.73
C THR A 231 17.37 8.35 -8.90
N ASN A 232 18.23 8.37 -9.93
CA ASN A 232 19.29 7.39 -10.15
C ASN A 232 20.29 7.39 -8.99
N ILE A 233 20.83 8.55 -8.67
CA ILE A 233 21.80 8.71 -7.57
C ILE A 233 21.17 8.28 -6.24
N SER A 234 19.92 8.71 -5.97
CA SER A 234 19.19 8.30 -4.77
C SER A 234 19.11 6.78 -4.63
N ASN A 235 18.74 6.05 -5.70
CA ASN A 235 18.66 4.59 -5.67
C ASN A 235 20.04 3.94 -5.49
N LEU A 236 21.08 4.48 -6.12
CA LEU A 236 22.44 3.98 -5.96
C LEU A 236 22.93 4.14 -4.52
N VAL A 237 22.76 5.32 -3.93
CA VAL A 237 23.14 5.60 -2.54
C VAL A 237 22.33 4.72 -1.56
N LYS A 238 21.02 4.57 -1.77
CA LYS A 238 20.17 3.70 -0.94
C LYS A 238 20.63 2.25 -0.96
N LYS A 239 21.02 1.72 -2.11
CA LYS A 239 21.57 0.36 -2.24
C LYS A 239 22.76 0.13 -1.32
N HIS A 240 23.67 1.10 -1.24
CA HIS A 240 24.87 1.00 -0.41
C HIS A 240 24.61 1.24 1.07
N LEU A 241 23.69 2.16 1.43
CA LEU A 241 23.37 2.49 2.82
C LEU A 241 22.49 1.44 3.51
N TYR A 242 21.49 0.90 2.82
CA TYR A 242 20.47 0.05 3.42
C TYR A 242 20.59 -1.42 3.02
N GLY A 243 21.09 -1.71 1.82
CA GLY A 243 21.22 -3.07 1.29
C GLY A 243 19.96 -3.56 0.61
N LYS A 244 19.83 -4.89 0.50
CA LYS A 244 18.79 -5.57 -0.28
C LYS A 244 17.92 -6.47 0.61
N CYS A 245 16.61 -6.45 0.39
CA CYS A 245 15.63 -7.31 1.07
C CYS A 245 14.89 -8.18 0.07
N ALA A 246 14.49 -9.39 0.50
CA ALA A 246 13.55 -10.22 -0.23
C ALA A 246 12.22 -10.27 0.51
N VAL A 247 11.12 -10.21 -0.22
CA VAL A 247 9.77 -10.51 0.27
C VAL A 247 9.25 -11.71 -0.48
N ILE A 248 8.81 -12.74 0.23
CA ILE A 248 8.32 -13.99 -0.34
C ILE A 248 6.82 -14.08 -0.14
N GLY A 249 6.06 -14.07 -1.26
CA GLY A 249 4.61 -14.07 -1.30
C GLY A 249 4.02 -12.70 -1.65
N GLY A 250 3.36 -12.61 -2.80
CA GLY A 250 2.70 -11.43 -3.36
C GLY A 250 1.25 -11.24 -2.88
N GLY A 251 0.90 -11.73 -1.70
CA GLY A 251 -0.35 -11.39 -1.01
C GLY A 251 -0.32 -9.94 -0.51
N ILE A 252 -1.45 -9.44 0.03
CA ILE A 252 -1.56 -8.04 0.48
C ILE A 252 -0.49 -7.69 1.53
N TYR A 253 -0.16 -8.59 2.42
CA TYR A 253 0.87 -8.40 3.44
C TYR A 253 2.28 -8.29 2.84
N GLY A 254 2.60 -9.14 1.84
CA GLY A 254 3.88 -9.06 1.14
C GLY A 254 4.01 -7.77 0.31
N CYS A 255 2.97 -7.40 -0.43
CA CYS A 255 2.93 -6.15 -1.19
C CYS A 255 3.13 -4.93 -0.28
N THR A 256 2.40 -4.87 0.85
CA THR A 256 2.51 -3.75 1.80
C THR A 256 3.88 -3.70 2.47
N SER A 257 4.45 -4.87 2.84
CA SER A 257 5.80 -4.96 3.41
C SER A 257 6.87 -4.52 2.41
N ALA A 258 6.76 -4.94 1.14
CA ALA A 258 7.70 -4.56 0.08
C ALA A 258 7.70 -3.04 -0.15
N ILE A 259 6.52 -2.42 -0.20
CA ILE A 259 6.38 -0.96 -0.34
C ILE A 259 7.02 -0.24 0.85
N LYS A 260 6.74 -0.69 2.09
CA LYS A 260 7.31 -0.06 3.30
C LYS A 260 8.83 -0.24 3.42
N LEU A 261 9.38 -1.37 3.01
CA LEU A 261 10.83 -1.58 2.94
C LEU A 261 11.49 -0.65 1.91
N ARG A 262 10.86 -0.44 0.74
CA ARG A 262 11.32 0.53 -0.26
C ARG A 262 11.26 1.95 0.28
N ASP A 263 10.19 2.31 0.97
CA ASP A 263 10.02 3.61 1.62
C ASP A 263 11.11 3.85 2.69
N LYS A 264 11.55 2.78 3.38
CA LYS A 264 12.69 2.82 4.31
C LYS A 264 14.04 3.03 3.60
N GLY A 265 14.16 2.68 2.33
CA GLY A 265 15.37 2.85 1.51
C GLY A 265 16.01 1.55 1.03
N PHE A 266 15.50 0.37 1.39
CA PHE A 266 16.02 -0.90 0.90
C PHE A 266 15.77 -1.09 -0.61
N ILE A 267 16.63 -1.85 -1.27
CA ILE A 267 16.30 -2.44 -2.58
C ILE A 267 15.51 -3.71 -2.30
N VAL A 268 14.35 -3.87 -2.95
CA VAL A 268 13.41 -4.96 -2.62
C VAL A 268 13.08 -5.80 -3.83
N ASP A 269 13.29 -7.12 -3.71
CA ASP A 269 12.76 -8.14 -4.60
C ASP A 269 11.52 -8.76 -3.97
N LEU A 270 10.39 -8.76 -4.68
CA LEU A 270 9.16 -9.45 -4.28
C LEU A 270 8.93 -10.67 -5.17
N TYR A 271 8.95 -11.85 -4.57
CA TYR A 271 8.73 -13.13 -5.25
C TYR A 271 7.29 -13.60 -5.10
N GLU A 272 6.63 -13.89 -6.21
CA GLU A 272 5.30 -14.50 -6.25
C GLU A 272 5.29 -15.68 -7.22
N LYS A 273 4.82 -16.84 -6.75
CA LYS A 273 4.75 -18.07 -7.55
C LYS A 273 3.63 -18.06 -8.58
N GLU A 274 2.57 -17.30 -8.34
CA GLU A 274 1.45 -17.17 -9.25
C GLU A 274 1.73 -16.12 -10.34
N LYS A 275 0.90 -16.13 -11.38
CA LYS A 275 1.03 -15.23 -12.54
C LYS A 275 0.76 -13.75 -12.21
N ASN A 276 0.18 -13.47 -11.05
CA ASN A 276 -0.12 -12.12 -10.57
C ASN A 276 -0.09 -12.09 -9.03
N ILE A 277 -0.06 -10.90 -8.46
CA ILE A 277 -0.22 -10.69 -7.01
C ILE A 277 -1.68 -10.89 -6.59
N LEU A 278 -1.92 -11.08 -5.29
CA LEU A 278 -3.26 -11.22 -4.70
C LEU A 278 -4.11 -12.33 -5.36
N MET A 279 -3.52 -13.42 -5.82
CA MET A 279 -4.26 -14.52 -6.47
C MET A 279 -4.82 -15.53 -5.47
N ALA A 280 -4.22 -15.67 -4.28
CA ALA A 280 -4.63 -16.60 -3.23
C ALA A 280 -5.60 -15.92 -2.23
N ALA A 281 -5.49 -16.23 -0.94
CA ALA A 281 -6.41 -15.77 0.11
C ALA A 281 -6.63 -14.24 0.15
N SER A 282 -5.68 -13.43 -0.31
CA SER A 282 -5.84 -11.96 -0.42
C SER A 282 -6.81 -11.55 -1.54
N GLY A 283 -6.94 -12.35 -2.59
CA GLY A 283 -7.86 -12.12 -3.70
C GLY A 283 -9.09 -13.01 -3.68
N ILE A 284 -9.19 -13.95 -2.72
CA ILE A 284 -10.32 -14.87 -2.57
C ILE A 284 -10.75 -14.90 -1.10
N ASN A 285 -11.60 -13.97 -0.72
CA ASN A 285 -12.16 -13.83 0.63
C ASN A 285 -13.51 -13.10 0.54
N GLN A 286 -14.04 -12.56 1.63
CA GLN A 286 -15.32 -11.84 1.66
C GLN A 286 -15.20 -10.34 1.35
N TYR A 287 -14.01 -9.85 1.09
CA TYR A 287 -13.66 -8.45 0.77
C TYR A 287 -14.11 -7.42 1.82
N ARG A 288 -14.27 -7.84 3.08
CA ARG A 288 -14.60 -6.97 4.20
C ARG A 288 -13.33 -6.34 4.77
N VAL A 289 -13.39 -5.05 5.00
CA VAL A 289 -12.44 -4.35 5.87
C VAL A 289 -13.01 -4.42 7.28
N HIS A 290 -12.77 -5.56 7.94
CA HIS A 290 -13.36 -5.83 9.25
C HIS A 290 -13.07 -4.72 10.25
N ARG A 291 -14.14 -4.21 10.87
CA ARG A 291 -14.10 -3.25 11.99
C ARG A 291 -14.32 -3.92 13.35
N GLY A 292 -14.75 -5.18 13.35
CA GLY A 292 -14.90 -5.99 14.55
C GLY A 292 -16.27 -6.65 14.71
N TYR A 293 -17.30 -6.23 14.01
CA TYR A 293 -18.68 -6.73 14.15
C TYR A 293 -18.82 -8.26 14.04
N HIS A 294 -17.93 -8.88 13.27
CA HIS A 294 -17.95 -10.33 13.02
C HIS A 294 -17.35 -11.18 14.14
N TYR A 295 -16.80 -10.56 15.21
CA TYR A 295 -16.00 -11.27 16.23
C TYR A 295 -16.48 -11.06 17.67
N PRO A 296 -17.78 -11.28 17.97
CA PRO A 296 -18.30 -10.95 19.30
C PRO A 296 -17.64 -11.73 20.44
N ARG A 297 -17.06 -12.91 20.13
CA ARG A 297 -16.37 -13.78 21.12
C ARG A 297 -14.88 -13.49 21.27
N SER A 298 -14.32 -12.45 20.56
CA SER A 298 -12.90 -12.11 20.65
C SER A 298 -12.69 -10.59 20.71
N LEU A 299 -12.64 -10.04 21.93
CA LEU A 299 -12.38 -8.60 22.15
C LEU A 299 -11.03 -8.15 21.57
N GLU A 300 -10.02 -9.03 21.59
CA GLU A 300 -8.71 -8.73 20.99
C GLU A 300 -8.79 -8.58 19.47
N THR A 301 -9.55 -9.47 18.80
CA THR A 301 -9.78 -9.39 17.36
C THR A 301 -10.57 -8.13 17.01
N ILE A 302 -11.61 -7.77 17.78
CA ILE A 302 -12.35 -6.52 17.63
C ILE A 302 -11.42 -5.33 17.73
N LYS A 303 -10.65 -5.23 18.81
CA LYS A 303 -9.70 -4.13 19.06
C LYS A 303 -8.68 -4.01 17.92
N SER A 304 -8.12 -5.13 17.48
CA SER A 304 -7.18 -5.17 16.38
C SER A 304 -7.80 -4.67 15.07
N CYS A 305 -9.00 -5.16 14.70
CA CYS A 305 -9.71 -4.73 13.50
C CYS A 305 -10.03 -3.24 13.54
N LYS A 306 -10.63 -2.76 14.62
CA LYS A 306 -11.02 -1.35 14.81
C LYS A 306 -9.83 -0.40 14.71
N ASN A 307 -8.70 -0.75 15.31
CA ASN A 307 -7.50 0.09 15.29
C ASN A 307 -6.83 0.12 13.91
N ASN A 308 -6.96 -0.94 13.11
CA ASN A 308 -6.24 -1.09 11.86
C ASN A 308 -7.06 -0.72 10.60
N GLU A 309 -8.40 -0.79 10.68
CA GLU A 309 -9.29 -0.39 9.58
C GLU A 309 -8.97 1.01 9.03
N PRO A 310 -8.76 2.07 9.84
CA PRO A 310 -8.49 3.41 9.30
C PRO A 310 -7.19 3.47 8.49
N PHE A 311 -6.18 2.69 8.87
CA PHE A 311 -4.92 2.62 8.13
C PHE A 311 -5.11 1.91 6.79
N PHE A 312 -5.90 0.83 6.75
CA PHE A 312 -6.23 0.15 5.49
C PHE A 312 -7.00 1.08 4.56
N ILE A 313 -8.09 1.70 5.05
CA ILE A 313 -8.91 2.63 4.27
C ILE A 313 -8.05 3.77 3.73
N LYS A 314 -7.23 4.39 4.55
CA LYS A 314 -6.33 5.48 4.12
C LYS A 314 -5.39 5.04 2.99
N ASN A 315 -4.83 3.83 3.08
CA ASN A 315 -3.88 3.34 2.09
C ASN A 315 -4.57 2.88 0.80
N PHE A 316 -5.79 2.33 0.87
CA PHE A 316 -6.45 1.70 -0.26
C PHE A 316 -7.83 2.31 -0.56
N GLN A 317 -7.99 3.60 -0.29
CA GLN A 317 -9.27 4.32 -0.36
C GLN A 317 -10.01 4.15 -1.69
N ARG A 318 -9.28 4.14 -2.81
CA ARG A 318 -9.87 3.94 -4.16
C ARG A 318 -10.56 2.59 -4.33
N SER A 319 -10.16 1.57 -3.56
CA SER A 319 -10.77 0.24 -3.59
C SER A 319 -12.03 0.12 -2.75
N ILE A 320 -12.31 1.09 -1.85
CA ILE A 320 -13.44 1.00 -0.93
C ILE A 320 -14.75 1.24 -1.68
N LEU A 321 -15.69 0.30 -1.54
CA LEU A 321 -17.03 0.42 -2.12
C LEU A 321 -17.84 1.51 -1.42
N LYS A 322 -18.59 2.30 -2.18
CA LYS A 322 -19.29 3.49 -1.67
C LYS A 322 -20.75 3.25 -1.33
N ASN A 323 -21.42 2.42 -2.13
CA ASN A 323 -22.86 2.22 -2.07
C ASN A 323 -23.15 0.82 -1.55
N ASN A 324 -22.71 0.54 -0.31
CA ASN A 324 -22.96 -0.74 0.31
C ASN A 324 -23.68 -0.56 1.66
N ASN A 325 -24.76 -1.31 1.86
CA ASN A 325 -25.43 -1.44 3.15
C ASN A 325 -24.99 -2.77 3.77
N HIS A 326 -24.46 -2.72 4.97
CA HIS A 326 -23.96 -3.89 5.67
C HIS A 326 -24.83 -4.21 6.89
N TYR A 327 -25.30 -5.46 6.96
CA TYR A 327 -26.19 -5.95 8.00
C TYR A 327 -25.57 -7.16 8.69
N TYR A 328 -25.77 -7.21 10.02
CA TYR A 328 -25.52 -8.38 10.85
C TYR A 328 -26.82 -8.80 11.52
N SER A 329 -27.14 -10.08 11.48
CA SER A 329 -28.36 -10.64 12.09
C SER A 329 -27.98 -11.78 13.01
N ILE A 330 -28.65 -11.88 14.14
CA ILE A 330 -28.52 -13.00 15.08
C ILE A 330 -29.64 -13.97 14.80
N ALA A 331 -29.29 -15.22 14.47
CA ALA A 331 -30.28 -16.27 14.20
C ALA A 331 -31.02 -16.65 15.48
N SER A 332 -32.32 -16.90 15.37
CA SER A 332 -33.18 -17.33 16.52
C SER A 332 -32.75 -18.68 17.08
N GLU A 333 -32.18 -19.55 16.24
CA GLU A 333 -31.73 -20.88 16.63
C GLU A 333 -30.28 -21.09 16.22
N GLU A 334 -29.57 -21.97 16.91
CA GLU A 334 -28.17 -22.37 16.62
C GLU A 334 -27.13 -21.24 16.69
N SER A 335 -27.51 -20.05 17.16
CA SER A 335 -26.55 -18.96 17.40
C SER A 335 -25.76 -19.20 18.69
N LEU A 336 -24.46 -18.97 18.65
CA LEU A 336 -23.55 -19.09 19.81
C LEU A 336 -23.58 -17.84 20.71
N ILE A 337 -24.39 -16.84 20.37
CA ILE A 337 -24.50 -15.59 21.11
C ILE A 337 -25.94 -15.08 21.06
N THR A 338 -26.43 -14.50 22.15
CA THR A 338 -27.74 -13.85 22.18
C THR A 338 -27.70 -12.41 21.62
N PRO A 339 -28.85 -11.83 21.22
CA PRO A 339 -28.92 -10.43 20.82
C PRO A 339 -28.35 -9.47 21.87
N GLU A 340 -28.66 -9.66 23.16
CA GLU A 340 -28.25 -8.82 24.27
C GLU A 340 -26.72 -8.89 24.47
N GLU A 341 -26.16 -10.10 24.44
CA GLU A 341 -24.71 -10.29 24.53
C GLU A 341 -24.00 -9.62 23.36
N TYR A 342 -24.53 -9.76 22.12
CA TYR A 342 -23.96 -9.15 20.93
C TYR A 342 -23.94 -7.64 21.05
N LEU A 343 -25.08 -7.00 21.35
CA LEU A 343 -25.17 -5.54 21.51
C LEU A 343 -24.26 -5.04 22.63
N SER A 344 -24.23 -5.75 23.79
CA SER A 344 -23.33 -5.41 24.90
C SER A 344 -21.86 -5.41 24.50
N VAL A 345 -21.40 -6.37 23.68
CA VAL A 345 -20.04 -6.40 23.17
C VAL A 345 -19.75 -5.26 22.21
N LEU A 346 -20.71 -4.91 21.33
CA LEU A 346 -20.56 -3.79 20.41
C LEU A 346 -20.44 -2.46 21.16
N ASP A 347 -21.29 -2.23 22.17
CA ASP A 347 -21.25 -1.04 23.01
C ASP A 347 -19.95 -0.90 23.79
N LYS A 348 -19.51 -1.98 24.47
CA LYS A 348 -18.22 -2.02 25.16
C LYS A 348 -17.04 -1.75 24.22
N SER A 349 -17.17 -2.17 22.96
CA SER A 349 -16.17 -1.94 21.92
C SER A 349 -16.34 -0.57 21.23
N LYS A 350 -17.37 0.20 21.58
CA LYS A 350 -17.72 1.50 20.96
C LYS A 350 -17.85 1.36 19.42
N LEU A 351 -18.57 0.34 18.98
CA LEU A 351 -18.93 0.12 17.58
C LEU A 351 -20.36 0.66 17.37
N GLU A 352 -20.54 1.47 16.34
CA GLU A 352 -21.83 2.09 16.00
C GLU A 352 -22.73 1.09 15.29
N TRP A 353 -23.99 1.01 15.66
CA TRP A 353 -25.00 0.16 15.07
C TRP A 353 -26.39 0.81 15.11
N GLU A 354 -27.30 0.33 14.26
CA GLU A 354 -28.70 0.78 14.17
C GLU A 354 -29.58 -0.47 14.01
N ILE A 355 -30.59 -0.64 14.88
CA ILE A 355 -31.58 -1.73 14.72
C ILE A 355 -32.44 -1.43 13.49
N VAL A 356 -32.68 -2.44 12.68
CA VAL A 356 -33.52 -2.39 11.49
C VAL A 356 -34.51 -3.56 11.50
N ASP A 357 -35.38 -3.64 10.49
CA ASP A 357 -36.33 -4.75 10.34
C ASP A 357 -35.59 -6.10 10.34
N THR A 358 -36.07 -6.98 11.21
CA THR A 358 -35.45 -8.28 11.46
C THR A 358 -35.70 -9.24 10.29
N LEU A 359 -34.65 -9.97 9.89
CA LEU A 359 -34.76 -10.99 8.86
C LEU A 359 -35.54 -12.20 9.38
N PRO A 360 -36.16 -12.99 8.49
CA PRO A 360 -36.83 -14.25 8.87
C PRO A 360 -35.91 -15.16 9.69
N ASN A 361 -36.43 -15.79 10.73
CA ASN A 361 -35.71 -16.69 11.65
C ASN A 361 -34.47 -16.04 12.30
N CYS A 362 -34.51 -14.73 12.53
CA CYS A 362 -33.53 -13.98 13.32
C CYS A 362 -34.27 -13.24 14.43
N ASP A 363 -33.60 -13.05 15.59
CA ASP A 363 -34.11 -12.27 16.72
C ASP A 363 -33.64 -10.83 16.68
N LEU A 364 -32.57 -10.56 15.94
CA LEU A 364 -31.99 -9.22 15.80
C LEU A 364 -31.43 -9.03 14.38
N THR A 365 -31.64 -7.86 13.81
CA THR A 365 -30.89 -7.36 12.64
C THR A 365 -30.42 -5.94 12.89
N ILE A 366 -29.15 -5.69 12.71
CA ILE A 366 -28.54 -4.36 12.81
C ILE A 366 -27.87 -3.95 11.50
N LYS A 367 -27.96 -2.67 11.21
CA LYS A 367 -27.15 -2.03 10.15
C LYS A 367 -25.90 -1.46 10.77
N VAL A 368 -24.77 -1.63 10.07
CA VAL A 368 -23.45 -1.26 10.58
C VAL A 368 -22.62 -0.52 9.56
N ASN A 369 -21.57 0.16 10.04
CA ASN A 369 -20.63 0.89 9.20
C ASN A 369 -19.35 0.07 8.94
N GLU A 370 -19.49 -1.17 8.43
CA GLU A 370 -18.35 -1.97 7.97
C GLU A 370 -18.14 -1.76 6.46
N LYS A 371 -16.90 -1.58 6.05
CA LYS A 371 -16.55 -1.29 4.66
C LYS A 371 -16.22 -2.57 3.90
N LEU A 372 -16.50 -2.53 2.60
CA LEU A 372 -16.05 -3.53 1.64
C LEU A 372 -15.07 -2.91 0.65
N TYR A 373 -14.22 -3.73 0.05
CA TYR A 373 -13.32 -3.28 -1.01
C TYR A 373 -13.50 -4.10 -2.28
N ASP A 374 -13.21 -3.45 -3.40
CA ASP A 374 -13.10 -4.10 -4.71
C ASP A 374 -11.73 -4.77 -4.85
N PRO A 375 -11.66 -6.11 -5.04
CA PRO A 375 -10.38 -6.83 -5.10
C PRO A 375 -9.55 -6.51 -6.33
N ASP A 376 -10.16 -6.17 -7.46
CA ASP A 376 -9.44 -5.87 -8.69
C ASP A 376 -8.85 -4.46 -8.65
N ILE A 377 -9.59 -3.51 -8.08
CA ILE A 377 -9.06 -2.16 -7.83
C ILE A 377 -7.94 -2.23 -6.78
N LEU A 378 -8.09 -3.03 -5.71
CA LEU A 378 -7.03 -3.24 -4.72
C LEU A 378 -5.76 -3.80 -5.36
N ARG A 379 -5.90 -4.81 -6.22
CA ARG A 379 -4.78 -5.40 -6.98
C ARG A 379 -4.10 -4.36 -7.86
N LYS A 380 -4.87 -3.56 -8.59
CA LYS A 380 -4.36 -2.48 -9.44
C LYS A 380 -3.55 -1.47 -8.64
N ILE A 381 -4.06 -1.01 -7.49
CA ILE A 381 -3.35 -0.10 -6.57
C ILE A 381 -2.02 -0.72 -6.12
N CYS A 382 -2.03 -1.99 -5.71
CA CYS A 382 -0.81 -2.67 -5.27
C CYS A 382 0.22 -2.76 -6.40
N LEU A 383 -0.18 -3.14 -7.62
CA LEU A 383 0.73 -3.21 -8.78
C LEU A 383 1.32 -1.83 -9.13
N GLU A 384 0.48 -0.79 -9.18
CA GLU A 384 0.91 0.58 -9.42
C GLU A 384 1.95 1.03 -8.40
N ARG A 385 1.71 0.76 -7.11
CA ARG A 385 2.63 1.15 -6.03
C ARG A 385 3.90 0.33 -5.99
N LEU A 386 3.84 -0.98 -6.22
CA LEU A 386 5.05 -1.81 -6.33
C LEU A 386 5.95 -1.28 -7.45
N LYS A 387 5.38 -0.99 -8.62
CA LYS A 387 6.11 -0.42 -9.75
C LYS A 387 6.67 0.96 -9.43
N SER A 388 5.86 1.88 -8.94
CA SER A 388 6.26 3.27 -8.69
C SER A 388 7.31 3.41 -7.59
N ASN A 389 7.31 2.49 -6.63
CA ASN A 389 8.33 2.42 -5.59
C ASN A 389 9.60 1.67 -6.04
N GLY A 390 9.62 1.13 -7.26
CA GLY A 390 10.77 0.40 -7.79
C GLY A 390 11.02 -0.93 -7.06
N VAL A 391 9.93 -1.62 -6.66
CA VAL A 391 10.02 -3.01 -6.21
C VAL A 391 10.24 -3.90 -7.42
N ASN A 392 11.27 -4.74 -7.36
CA ASN A 392 11.55 -5.72 -8.39
C ASN A 392 10.58 -6.91 -8.22
N LEU A 393 9.43 -6.84 -8.91
CA LEU A 393 8.38 -7.85 -8.83
C LEU A 393 8.71 -9.05 -9.74
N LYS A 394 8.87 -10.22 -9.13
CA LYS A 394 9.18 -11.50 -9.79
C LYS A 394 7.97 -12.43 -9.74
N LEU A 395 7.10 -12.31 -10.72
CA LEU A 395 5.93 -13.18 -10.90
C LEU A 395 6.33 -14.53 -11.50
N ASN A 396 5.45 -15.53 -11.39
CA ASN A 396 5.69 -16.92 -11.82
C ASN A 396 7.01 -17.48 -11.26
N THR A 397 7.46 -16.99 -10.11
CA THR A 397 8.78 -17.30 -9.56
C THR A 397 8.68 -17.82 -8.14
N LYS A 398 8.95 -19.12 -7.96
CA LYS A 398 9.11 -19.70 -6.63
C LYS A 398 10.51 -19.34 -6.10
N ALA A 399 10.56 -18.66 -4.96
CA ALA A 399 11.84 -18.32 -4.31
C ALA A 399 12.61 -19.60 -3.93
N ARG A 400 13.88 -19.68 -4.32
CA ARG A 400 14.73 -20.86 -4.06
C ARG A 400 16.05 -20.50 -3.38
N LYS A 401 16.87 -19.67 -4.02
CA LYS A 401 18.16 -19.18 -3.50
C LYS A 401 17.97 -17.76 -2.98
N LEU A 402 18.16 -17.55 -1.69
CA LEU A 402 17.93 -16.28 -0.99
C LEU A 402 19.22 -15.75 -0.34
N GLU A 403 20.33 -15.91 -1.07
CA GLU A 403 21.63 -15.39 -0.65
C GLU A 403 21.78 -13.91 -1.00
N GLY A 404 22.56 -13.17 -0.22
CA GLY A 404 22.87 -11.76 -0.46
C GLY A 404 21.76 -10.76 -0.05
N TYR A 405 20.71 -11.22 0.61
CA TYR A 405 19.70 -10.35 1.23
C TYR A 405 20.05 -10.06 2.69
N LYS A 406 19.94 -8.79 3.07
CA LYS A 406 20.10 -8.37 4.46
C LYS A 406 18.93 -8.85 5.34
N HIS A 407 17.72 -8.78 4.78
CA HIS A 407 16.50 -9.26 5.45
C HIS A 407 15.64 -10.03 4.46
N ILE A 408 14.95 -11.06 4.94
CA ILE A 408 13.96 -11.83 4.20
C ILE A 408 12.64 -11.82 4.96
N ILE A 409 11.57 -11.45 4.30
CA ILE A 409 10.22 -11.41 4.87
C ILE A 409 9.39 -12.54 4.25
N TYR A 410 9.02 -13.52 5.06
CA TYR A 410 8.18 -14.64 4.64
C TYR A 410 6.71 -14.33 4.92
N SER A 411 5.93 -14.04 3.88
CA SER A 411 4.50 -13.74 3.92
C SER A 411 3.69 -14.72 3.07
N THR A 412 4.01 -16.01 3.17
CA THR A 412 3.54 -17.07 2.28
C THR A 412 2.28 -17.78 2.78
N TYR A 413 1.68 -17.33 3.88
CA TYR A 413 0.40 -17.78 4.44
C TYR A 413 0.33 -19.31 4.61
N SER A 414 -0.35 -20.03 3.71
CA SER A 414 -0.47 -21.49 3.75
C SER A 414 0.83 -22.26 3.53
N SER A 415 1.89 -21.57 3.09
CA SER A 415 3.23 -22.14 2.84
C SER A 415 4.31 -21.62 3.78
N LEU A 416 3.95 -21.04 4.94
CA LEU A 416 4.92 -20.51 5.90
C LEU A 416 5.93 -21.55 6.35
N ASN A 417 5.47 -22.77 6.61
CA ASN A 417 6.32 -23.87 7.02
C ASN A 417 7.38 -24.27 5.98
N ASP A 418 7.20 -23.95 4.69
CA ASP A 418 8.23 -24.23 3.67
C ASP A 418 9.54 -23.47 3.96
N PHE A 419 9.47 -22.36 4.71
CA PHE A 419 10.57 -21.43 4.95
C PHE A 419 11.02 -21.34 6.42
N THR A 420 10.37 -22.05 7.34
CA THR A 420 10.73 -22.07 8.77
C THR A 420 11.49 -23.33 9.13
N LYS A 421 12.49 -23.22 10.03
CA LYS A 421 13.21 -24.39 10.55
C LYS A 421 12.28 -25.23 11.42
N GLU A 422 11.60 -24.59 12.36
CA GLU A 422 10.61 -25.23 13.22
C GLU A 422 9.25 -25.22 12.52
N LYS A 423 8.68 -26.40 12.30
CA LYS A 423 7.37 -26.55 11.69
C LYS A 423 6.29 -26.38 12.75
N LYS A 424 5.31 -25.52 12.48
CA LYS A 424 4.15 -25.32 13.34
C LYS A 424 2.92 -26.02 12.76
N ASN A 425 2.06 -26.53 13.63
CA ASN A 425 0.76 -26.99 13.19
C ASN A 425 -0.17 -25.80 12.98
N TYR A 426 -0.79 -25.77 11.82
CA TYR A 426 -1.87 -24.85 11.46
C TYR A 426 -3.11 -25.63 11.08
N GLN A 427 -4.28 -24.99 11.19
CA GLN A 427 -5.50 -25.50 10.59
C GLN A 427 -5.61 -24.96 9.18
N PHE A 428 -5.62 -25.86 8.20
CA PHE A 428 -5.78 -25.56 6.79
C PHE A 428 -7.17 -25.94 6.33
N GLU A 429 -7.80 -25.06 5.56
CA GLU A 429 -9.14 -25.25 5.05
C GLU A 429 -9.19 -24.91 3.56
N LEU A 430 -9.52 -25.89 2.73
CA LEU A 430 -9.83 -25.66 1.33
C LEU A 430 -11.22 -25.05 1.24
N CYS A 431 -11.30 -23.75 0.97
CA CYS A 431 -12.53 -23.00 0.95
C CYS A 431 -13.00 -22.67 -0.46
N GLU A 432 -14.31 -22.77 -0.67
CA GLU A 432 -15.04 -22.28 -1.83
C GLU A 432 -15.68 -20.93 -1.53
N LYS A 433 -15.72 -20.05 -2.55
CA LYS A 433 -16.49 -18.81 -2.59
C LYS A 433 -17.34 -18.81 -3.86
N PRO A 434 -18.63 -19.21 -3.79
CA PRO A 434 -19.52 -19.16 -4.93
C PRO A 434 -19.83 -17.72 -5.32
N ILE A 435 -19.88 -17.46 -6.62
CA ILE A 435 -20.29 -16.19 -7.20
C ILE A 435 -21.76 -16.30 -7.59
N LEU A 436 -22.56 -15.38 -7.08
CA LEU A 436 -24.02 -15.43 -7.12
C LEU A 436 -24.57 -14.20 -7.84
N LYS A 437 -25.58 -14.43 -8.68
CA LYS A 437 -26.50 -13.38 -9.09
C LYS A 437 -27.74 -13.52 -8.21
N LEU A 438 -27.87 -12.64 -7.23
CA LEU A 438 -28.96 -12.64 -6.27
C LEU A 438 -30.20 -11.91 -6.80
N PRO A 439 -31.41 -12.18 -6.24
CA PRO A 439 -32.61 -11.37 -6.47
C PRO A 439 -32.36 -9.88 -6.20
N LYS A 440 -33.08 -9.01 -6.93
CA LYS A 440 -32.86 -7.54 -6.96
C LYS A 440 -32.90 -6.87 -5.58
N GLN A 441 -33.69 -7.37 -4.64
CA GLN A 441 -33.80 -6.83 -3.28
C GLN A 441 -32.49 -6.91 -2.47
N TYR A 442 -31.56 -7.78 -2.85
CA TYR A 442 -30.26 -7.95 -2.19
C TYR A 442 -29.13 -7.14 -2.85
N LYS A 443 -29.44 -6.41 -3.93
CA LYS A 443 -28.45 -5.60 -4.63
C LYS A 443 -27.77 -4.60 -3.68
N ASN A 444 -26.44 -4.54 -3.72
CA ASN A 444 -25.60 -3.67 -2.88
C ASN A 444 -25.78 -3.90 -1.36
N LYS A 445 -26.28 -5.05 -0.95
CA LYS A 445 -26.36 -5.44 0.46
C LYS A 445 -25.30 -6.49 0.79
N SER A 446 -24.63 -6.30 1.91
CA SER A 446 -23.83 -7.31 2.59
C SER A 446 -24.63 -7.78 3.78
N ILE A 447 -24.93 -9.07 3.88
CA ILE A 447 -25.70 -9.63 4.98
C ILE A 447 -24.98 -10.83 5.57
N VAL A 448 -24.82 -10.81 6.89
CA VAL A 448 -24.14 -11.84 7.68
C VAL A 448 -25.08 -12.33 8.75
N ILE A 449 -25.40 -13.60 8.72
CA ILE A 449 -26.13 -14.25 9.81
C ILE A 449 -25.10 -14.75 10.83
N MET A 450 -25.33 -14.46 12.09
CA MET A 450 -24.42 -14.71 13.22
C MET A 450 -25.08 -15.62 14.27
N ASP A 451 -24.38 -16.23 15.10
CA ASP A 451 -22.95 -16.62 15.16
C ASP A 451 -22.90 -18.15 15.12
N GLY A 452 -22.70 -18.71 13.92
CA GLY A 452 -22.81 -20.17 13.74
C GLY A 452 -22.62 -20.59 12.28
N PRO A 453 -23.16 -21.75 11.90
CA PRO A 453 -22.96 -22.36 10.58
C PRO A 453 -23.81 -21.71 9.48
N PHE A 454 -23.98 -20.42 9.51
CA PHE A 454 -24.92 -19.69 8.67
C PHE A 454 -24.26 -19.11 7.41
N MET A 455 -25.12 -18.85 6.41
CA MET A 455 -24.69 -18.21 5.18
C MET A 455 -24.54 -16.70 5.36
N CYS A 456 -23.56 -16.14 4.65
CA CYS A 456 -23.45 -14.72 4.38
C CYS A 456 -23.26 -14.48 2.88
N PHE A 457 -23.57 -13.28 2.43
CA PHE A 457 -23.22 -12.83 1.09
C PHE A 457 -22.78 -11.37 1.10
N ASP A 458 -21.80 -11.08 0.24
CA ASP A 458 -21.17 -9.77 0.12
C ASP A 458 -21.07 -9.37 -1.36
N PRO A 459 -21.24 -8.10 -1.72
CA PRO A 459 -21.04 -7.63 -3.09
C PRO A 459 -19.62 -7.96 -3.61
N LEU A 460 -19.55 -8.40 -4.86
CA LEU A 460 -18.29 -8.59 -5.59
C LEU A 460 -17.96 -7.30 -6.34
N GLY A 461 -17.27 -6.38 -5.68
CA GLY A 461 -16.98 -5.08 -6.25
C GLY A 461 -18.25 -4.36 -6.73
N ASP A 462 -18.14 -3.61 -7.81
CA ASP A 462 -19.29 -2.94 -8.47
C ASP A 462 -19.90 -3.79 -9.61
N THR A 463 -19.69 -5.12 -9.61
CA THR A 463 -20.18 -6.00 -10.69
C THR A 463 -21.68 -6.24 -10.67
N GLY A 464 -22.35 -5.96 -9.56
CA GLY A 464 -23.75 -6.34 -9.30
C GLY A 464 -23.94 -7.80 -8.90
N TYR A 465 -22.86 -8.59 -8.79
CA TYR A 465 -22.85 -9.96 -8.27
C TYR A 465 -22.45 -9.99 -6.81
N HIS A 466 -22.61 -11.16 -6.19
CA HIS A 466 -22.27 -11.37 -4.78
C HIS A 466 -21.37 -12.60 -4.60
N LEU A 467 -20.63 -12.61 -3.50
CA LEU A 467 -19.92 -13.76 -2.98
C LEU A 467 -20.76 -14.44 -1.90
N GLY A 468 -20.95 -15.73 -2.03
CA GLY A 468 -21.46 -16.56 -0.94
C GLY A 468 -20.37 -16.92 0.06
N GLY A 469 -20.72 -17.03 1.31
CA GLY A 469 -19.89 -17.56 2.39
C GLY A 469 -20.72 -18.34 3.40
N ASN A 470 -20.11 -19.33 4.01
CA ASN A 470 -20.69 -20.11 5.09
C ASN A 470 -19.55 -20.77 5.87
N VAL A 471 -19.69 -20.85 7.17
CA VAL A 471 -18.64 -21.40 8.02
C VAL A 471 -18.41 -22.90 7.77
N VAL A 472 -19.49 -23.64 7.44
CA VAL A 472 -19.45 -25.08 7.21
C VAL A 472 -19.32 -25.41 5.73
N HIS A 473 -20.24 -24.93 4.89
CA HIS A 473 -20.34 -25.35 3.48
C HIS A 473 -19.23 -24.76 2.60
N ALA A 474 -18.60 -23.67 3.03
CA ALA A 474 -17.42 -23.14 2.33
C ALA A 474 -16.22 -24.08 2.37
N ILE A 475 -16.16 -24.99 3.33
CA ILE A 475 -15.01 -25.86 3.58
C ILE A 475 -15.22 -27.20 2.92
N HIS A 476 -14.43 -27.54 1.90
CA HIS A 476 -14.41 -28.84 1.27
C HIS A 476 -13.51 -29.84 1.99
N VAL A 477 -12.36 -29.36 2.51
CA VAL A 477 -11.38 -30.18 3.24
C VAL A 477 -10.79 -29.35 4.36
N ARG A 478 -10.64 -29.96 5.54
CA ARG A 478 -9.96 -29.39 6.70
C ARG A 478 -8.92 -30.37 7.21
N ASN A 479 -7.71 -29.90 7.47
CA ASN A 479 -6.69 -30.67 8.20
C ASN A 479 -5.92 -29.78 9.17
N ILE A 480 -5.41 -30.37 10.25
CA ILE A 480 -4.45 -29.76 11.17
C ILE A 480 -3.11 -30.44 10.95
N GLY A 481 -2.08 -29.65 10.66
CA GLY A 481 -0.75 -30.18 10.38
C GLY A 481 0.25 -29.11 9.99
N ASN A 482 1.36 -29.52 9.42
CA ASN A 482 2.42 -28.60 8.97
C ASN A 482 2.30 -28.18 7.49
N LYS A 483 1.35 -28.74 6.74
CA LYS A 483 1.04 -28.40 5.35
C LYS A 483 -0.42 -28.67 5.03
N PRO A 484 -1.00 -27.96 4.05
CA PRO A 484 -2.36 -28.23 3.60
C PRO A 484 -2.44 -29.55 2.83
N GLU A 485 -3.46 -30.35 3.12
CA GLU A 485 -3.81 -31.56 2.38
C GLU A 485 -4.85 -31.22 1.31
N ILE A 486 -4.41 -31.14 0.07
CA ILE A 486 -5.24 -30.74 -1.06
C ILE A 486 -5.49 -31.95 -1.96
N PRO A 487 -6.75 -32.43 -2.07
CA PRO A 487 -7.07 -33.52 -2.98
C PRO A 487 -6.71 -33.17 -4.44
N PRO A 488 -6.21 -34.13 -5.22
CA PRO A 488 -5.78 -33.91 -6.60
C PRO A 488 -6.85 -33.22 -7.48
N ALA A 489 -8.11 -33.52 -7.23
CA ALA A 489 -9.27 -32.96 -7.95
C ALA A 489 -9.36 -31.42 -7.89
N TYR A 490 -8.84 -30.79 -6.82
CA TYR A 490 -8.90 -29.34 -6.63
C TYR A 490 -7.65 -28.59 -7.12
N LYS A 491 -6.57 -29.27 -7.52
CA LYS A 491 -5.32 -28.61 -7.93
C LYS A 491 -5.51 -27.59 -9.04
N ASN A 492 -6.44 -27.84 -9.96
CA ASN A 492 -6.74 -26.94 -11.08
C ASN A 492 -7.71 -25.79 -10.70
N TYR A 493 -8.25 -25.79 -9.49
CA TYR A 493 -9.21 -24.78 -9.02
C TYR A 493 -8.56 -23.74 -8.11
N ILE A 494 -7.58 -24.17 -7.30
CA ILE A 494 -6.99 -23.34 -6.26
C ILE A 494 -6.25 -22.15 -6.85
N ASN A 495 -6.64 -20.93 -6.40
CA ASN A 495 -6.04 -19.65 -6.77
C ASN A 495 -6.09 -19.34 -8.29
N LYS A 496 -7.05 -19.92 -9.01
CA LYS A 496 -7.22 -19.70 -10.47
C LYS A 496 -8.27 -18.66 -10.85
N GLY A 497 -8.81 -17.92 -9.87
CA GLY A 497 -9.91 -17.00 -10.06
C GLY A 497 -11.26 -17.71 -10.15
N ILE A 498 -12.20 -17.16 -10.91
CA ILE A 498 -13.55 -17.71 -11.05
C ILE A 498 -13.52 -18.90 -12.01
N ILE A 499 -13.89 -20.08 -11.50
CA ILE A 499 -14.09 -21.29 -12.28
C ILE A 499 -15.59 -21.37 -12.63
N LYS A 500 -15.91 -21.27 -13.91
CA LYS A 500 -17.28 -21.44 -14.41
C LYS A 500 -17.68 -22.91 -14.35
N ASN A 501 -18.91 -23.19 -13.92
CA ASN A 501 -19.47 -24.55 -13.85
C ASN A 501 -18.52 -25.56 -13.17
N PRO A 502 -18.04 -25.29 -11.93
CA PRO A 502 -17.12 -26.20 -11.27
C PRO A 502 -17.78 -27.53 -10.95
N LYS A 503 -17.10 -28.65 -11.27
CA LYS A 503 -17.58 -30.01 -10.97
C LYS A 503 -17.71 -30.26 -9.46
N TYR A 504 -16.83 -29.63 -8.67
CA TYR A 504 -16.80 -29.80 -7.22
C TYR A 504 -17.22 -28.47 -6.56
N THR A 505 -18.53 -28.33 -6.31
CA THR A 505 -19.11 -27.15 -5.66
C THR A 505 -20.12 -27.56 -4.60
N ASN A 506 -20.18 -26.77 -3.54
CA ASN A 506 -21.20 -26.87 -2.49
C ASN A 506 -22.34 -25.86 -2.71
N PHE A 507 -22.46 -25.25 -3.89
CA PHE A 507 -23.46 -24.21 -4.17
C PHE A 507 -24.86 -24.58 -3.70
N THR A 508 -25.34 -25.77 -4.02
CA THR A 508 -26.69 -26.24 -3.58
C THR A 508 -26.82 -26.21 -2.06
N ARG A 509 -25.80 -26.66 -1.32
CA ARG A 509 -25.79 -26.62 0.16
C ARG A 509 -25.81 -25.20 0.70
N PHE A 510 -25.12 -24.26 0.04
CA PHE A 510 -25.18 -22.84 0.39
C PHE A 510 -26.61 -22.31 0.28
N ILE A 511 -27.29 -22.60 -0.82
CA ILE A 511 -28.66 -22.14 -1.04
C ILE A 511 -29.63 -22.79 -0.05
N GLU A 512 -29.54 -24.11 0.15
CA GLU A 512 -30.40 -24.82 1.11
C GLU A 512 -30.29 -24.27 2.54
N SER A 513 -29.06 -24.00 3.00
CA SER A 513 -28.84 -23.43 4.34
C SER A 513 -29.32 -21.98 4.47
N ALA A 514 -29.43 -21.25 3.35
CA ALA A 514 -29.84 -19.85 3.32
C ALA A 514 -31.36 -19.65 3.27
N LYS A 515 -32.11 -20.61 2.77
CA LYS A 515 -33.57 -20.50 2.53
C LYS A 515 -34.37 -20.03 3.74
N LYS A 516 -33.99 -20.48 4.94
CA LYS A 516 -34.70 -20.12 6.17
C LYS A 516 -34.60 -18.61 6.48
N PHE A 517 -33.55 -17.95 6.05
CA PHE A 517 -33.32 -16.50 6.27
C PHE A 517 -33.71 -15.66 5.06
N PHE A 518 -33.60 -16.22 3.87
CA PHE A 518 -33.78 -15.55 2.59
C PHE A 518 -34.67 -16.37 1.67
N PRO A 519 -36.00 -16.32 1.83
CA PRO A 519 -36.92 -17.22 1.10
C PRO A 519 -36.76 -17.20 -0.43
N GLU A 520 -36.39 -16.04 -0.99
CA GLU A 520 -36.18 -15.89 -2.43
C GLU A 520 -34.80 -16.30 -2.94
N ILE A 521 -33.90 -16.76 -2.07
CA ILE A 521 -32.53 -17.10 -2.42
C ILE A 521 -32.44 -18.24 -3.45
N GLU A 522 -33.46 -19.09 -3.54
CA GLU A 522 -33.56 -20.15 -4.54
C GLU A 522 -33.57 -19.63 -5.99
N LYS A 523 -33.98 -18.38 -6.20
CA LYS A 523 -33.94 -17.71 -7.51
C LYS A 523 -32.54 -17.23 -7.90
N SER A 524 -31.54 -17.54 -7.08
CA SER A 524 -30.16 -17.15 -7.35
C SER A 524 -29.53 -18.01 -8.44
N GLU A 525 -28.70 -17.38 -9.26
CA GLU A 525 -27.95 -18.03 -10.32
C GLU A 525 -26.49 -18.23 -9.90
N HIS A 526 -25.97 -19.45 -10.04
CA HIS A 526 -24.56 -19.78 -9.80
C HIS A 526 -23.73 -19.42 -11.03
N LEU A 527 -22.86 -18.41 -10.93
CA LEU A 527 -22.02 -17.94 -12.02
C LEU A 527 -20.66 -18.62 -12.06
N GLY A 528 -20.29 -19.35 -11.01
CA GLY A 528 -19.02 -20.01 -10.82
C GLY A 528 -18.53 -19.91 -9.39
N SER A 529 -17.36 -20.46 -9.10
CA SER A 529 -16.77 -20.42 -7.76
C SER A 529 -15.27 -20.14 -7.80
N MET A 530 -14.76 -19.56 -6.73
CA MET A 530 -13.33 -19.40 -6.46
C MET A 530 -12.91 -20.30 -5.32
N TYR A 531 -11.66 -20.82 -5.38
CA TYR A 531 -11.13 -21.76 -4.39
C TYR A 531 -9.77 -21.28 -3.88
N THR A 532 -9.58 -21.35 -2.56
CA THR A 532 -8.31 -21.01 -1.92
C THR A 532 -8.12 -21.81 -0.63
N VAL A 533 -6.89 -21.82 -0.12
CA VAL A 533 -6.60 -22.40 1.20
C VAL A 533 -6.59 -21.28 2.25
N ARG A 534 -7.50 -21.36 3.22
CA ARG A 534 -7.48 -20.57 4.43
C ARG A 534 -6.57 -21.24 5.45
N THR A 535 -5.75 -20.46 6.16
CA THR A 535 -4.83 -20.94 7.19
C THR A 535 -5.07 -20.17 8.48
N VAL A 536 -5.40 -20.87 9.54
CA VAL A 536 -5.72 -20.30 10.85
C VAL A 536 -4.98 -21.04 11.96
N LEU A 537 -4.97 -20.49 13.17
CA LEU A 537 -4.47 -21.22 14.34
C LEU A 537 -5.39 -22.39 14.65
N PRO A 538 -4.85 -23.56 15.02
CA PRO A 538 -5.65 -24.72 15.38
C PRO A 538 -6.40 -24.50 16.70
N ASN A 539 -7.54 -25.16 16.87
CA ASN A 539 -8.32 -25.15 18.11
C ASN A 539 -8.74 -23.74 18.59
N LYS A 540 -9.16 -22.87 17.66
CA LYS A 540 -9.63 -21.51 17.93
C LYS A 540 -11.05 -21.28 17.44
N ASP A 541 -11.81 -22.33 17.16
CA ASP A 541 -13.20 -22.23 16.70
C ASP A 541 -14.11 -21.63 17.79
N ASP A 542 -13.82 -21.88 19.09
CA ASP A 542 -14.60 -21.34 20.21
C ASP A 542 -14.40 -19.84 20.42
N THR A 543 -13.20 -19.34 20.23
CA THR A 543 -12.85 -17.91 20.45
C THR A 543 -12.86 -17.09 19.16
N ASP A 544 -12.81 -17.73 18.01
CA ASP A 544 -12.68 -17.13 16.67
C ASP A 544 -11.52 -16.10 16.56
N GLU A 545 -10.44 -16.33 17.30
CA GLU A 545 -9.25 -15.46 17.27
C GLU A 545 -8.55 -15.48 15.91
N ARG A 546 -8.20 -14.30 15.41
CA ARG A 546 -7.52 -14.13 14.11
C ARG A 546 -6.31 -13.20 14.23
N PRO A 547 -5.27 -13.58 14.99
CA PRO A 547 -4.12 -12.71 15.23
C PRO A 547 -3.27 -12.53 13.97
N THR A 548 -2.67 -11.35 13.85
CA THR A 548 -1.56 -11.10 12.93
C THR A 548 -0.27 -11.12 13.72
N ILE A 549 0.62 -12.07 13.39
CA ILE A 549 1.86 -12.31 14.16
C ILE A 549 3.06 -12.04 13.26
N VAL A 550 3.93 -11.14 13.70
CA VAL A 550 5.25 -10.90 13.11
C VAL A 550 6.30 -11.44 14.09
N THR A 551 7.04 -12.46 13.66
CA THR A 551 8.12 -13.08 14.43
C THR A 551 9.45 -12.79 13.74
N LYS A 552 10.42 -12.26 14.48
CA LYS A 552 11.80 -12.10 14.03
C LYS A 552 12.59 -13.37 14.32
N GLN A 553 13.31 -13.88 13.33
CA GLN A 553 14.26 -15.00 13.44
C GLN A 553 15.59 -14.56 12.83
N ASN A 554 16.56 -14.23 13.68
CA ASN A 554 17.80 -13.55 13.29
C ASN A 554 17.46 -12.25 12.52
N ASP A 555 17.96 -12.11 11.31
CA ASP A 555 17.69 -10.95 10.43
C ASP A 555 16.43 -11.12 9.53
N ASN A 556 15.69 -12.22 9.69
CA ASN A 556 14.52 -12.52 8.87
C ASN A 556 13.22 -12.39 9.66
N PHE A 557 12.10 -12.25 8.95
CA PHE A 557 10.78 -12.04 9.51
C PHE A 557 9.78 -13.05 8.97
N ILE A 558 9.03 -13.68 9.86
CA ILE A 558 7.92 -14.57 9.52
C ILE A 558 6.64 -13.84 9.86
N LEU A 559 5.76 -13.74 8.87
CA LEU A 559 4.49 -13.05 8.99
C LEU A 559 3.34 -14.04 8.84
N PHE A 560 2.70 -14.37 9.97
CA PHE A 560 1.42 -15.08 9.98
C PHE A 560 0.29 -14.04 9.94
N SER A 561 -0.52 -14.10 8.87
CA SER A 561 -1.53 -13.08 8.59
C SER A 561 -2.90 -13.42 9.18
N GLY A 562 -3.49 -12.49 9.91
CA GLY A 562 -4.87 -12.55 10.41
C GLY A 562 -5.87 -11.97 9.41
N LYS A 563 -6.19 -10.69 9.54
CA LYS A 563 -7.18 -9.98 8.71
C LYS A 563 -6.54 -9.02 7.72
N VAL A 564 -7.14 -8.87 6.56
CA VAL A 564 -6.65 -7.98 5.48
C VAL A 564 -6.36 -6.57 5.99
N GLY A 565 -7.22 -6.01 6.85
CA GLY A 565 -7.06 -4.68 7.43
C GLY A 565 -5.76 -4.46 8.22
N ASN A 566 -5.14 -5.54 8.72
CA ASN A 566 -3.94 -5.46 9.56
C ASN A 566 -2.62 -5.39 8.76
N CYS A 567 -2.66 -5.45 7.42
CA CYS A 567 -1.46 -5.54 6.59
C CYS A 567 -0.53 -4.32 6.73
N VAL A 568 -1.08 -3.13 6.90
CA VAL A 568 -0.30 -1.88 7.04
C VAL A 568 0.46 -1.87 8.36
N GLU A 569 -0.20 -2.26 9.45
CA GLU A 569 0.42 -2.29 10.78
C GLU A 569 1.48 -3.40 10.89
N ALA A 570 1.23 -4.58 10.30
CA ALA A 570 2.21 -5.64 10.23
C ALA A 570 3.50 -5.20 9.50
N ALA A 571 3.35 -4.47 8.38
CA ALA A 571 4.49 -3.92 7.66
C ALA A 571 5.26 -2.87 8.49
N LYS A 572 4.55 -1.99 9.24
CA LYS A 572 5.19 -1.05 10.17
C LYS A 572 5.94 -1.78 11.28
N LYS A 573 5.35 -2.83 11.85
CA LYS A 573 6.00 -3.64 12.89
C LYS A 573 7.31 -4.25 12.40
N ILE A 574 7.36 -4.73 11.14
CA ILE A 574 8.61 -5.21 10.53
C ILE A 574 9.67 -4.09 10.49
N ILE A 575 9.29 -2.88 10.04
CA ILE A 575 10.21 -1.74 9.97
C ILE A 575 10.73 -1.37 11.36
N ASN A 576 9.87 -1.32 12.39
CA ASN A 576 10.27 -1.03 13.76
C ASN A 576 11.28 -2.06 14.29
N LEU A 577 11.02 -3.36 14.07
CA LEU A 577 11.93 -4.44 14.45
C LEU A 577 13.29 -4.42 13.70
N ILE A 578 13.33 -3.81 12.51
CA ILE A 578 14.59 -3.54 11.78
C ILE A 578 15.34 -2.37 12.42
N ASP A 579 14.63 -1.34 12.90
CA ASP A 579 15.21 -0.13 13.48
C ASP A 579 15.76 -0.32 14.89
N GLU A 580 15.25 -1.32 15.64
CA GLU A 580 15.71 -1.69 16.98
C GLU A 580 17.09 -2.37 17.00
N ASN A 581 17.66 -2.69 15.84
CA ASN A 581 19.02 -3.24 15.67
C ASN A 581 19.96 -2.16 15.12
#